data_d5886db13f9705264d5d591350faee8f
#
_entry.id   d5886db13f9705264d5d591350faee8f
#
_cell.length_a   1.000
_cell.length_b   1.000
_cell.length_c   1.000
_cell.angle_alpha   90.00
_cell.angle_beta   90.00
_cell.angle_gamma   90.00
#
_symmetry.space_group_name_H-M   'P 1'
#
loop_
_entity.id
_entity.type
_entity.pdbx_description
1 polymer ?
#
loop_
_entity_poly.entity_id
_entity_poly.type
_entity_poly.pdbx_seq_one_letter_code
_entity_poly.pdbx_strand_id
1 'polypeptide(L)'
;IGLPAIIRPSFTLGGLGGGIARTKKEFFKIVKGGLYESPQNQVLVEECLDGWKEFEMEVVRDKNDNCIIICSIENIDPMGTHTGDSVTIAPALTLTDKEYQVMRNASIACLRKIGVETGGSNVQFAINPKNGRMVIIEMNPRVSRSSALASKATGFPIATVAAKLAIGYT
;
A
#
# COMPACT_ATOMS: atom_id res chain seq x y z
N ILE A 1 8.39 17.13 9.17
CA ILE A 1 8.10 15.70 9.36
C ILE A 1 8.31 15.33 10.83
N GLY A 2 9.44 15.65 11.43
CA GLY A 2 9.76 15.23 12.79
C GLY A 2 10.47 13.87 12.86
N LEU A 3 10.71 13.39 14.08
CA LEU A 3 11.29 12.08 14.36
C LEU A 3 10.28 11.24 15.18
N PRO A 4 10.24 9.93 14.95
CA PRO A 4 11.08 9.14 14.05
C PRO A 4 10.77 9.41 12.57
N ALA A 5 11.78 9.28 11.70
CA ALA A 5 11.64 9.43 10.24
C ALA A 5 12.21 8.21 9.51
N ILE A 6 11.59 7.84 8.40
CA ILE A 6 12.10 6.81 7.50
C ILE A 6 12.92 7.47 6.41
N ILE A 7 14.10 6.93 6.13
CA ILE A 7 14.97 7.35 5.03
C ILE A 7 15.03 6.22 4.02
N ARG A 8 14.70 6.53 2.76
CA ARG A 8 14.78 5.59 1.65
C ARG A 8 15.64 6.17 0.53
N PRO A 9 16.80 5.59 0.23
CA PRO A 9 17.61 5.98 -0.91
C PRO A 9 16.87 5.71 -2.23
N SER A 10 16.98 6.62 -3.17
CA SER A 10 16.39 6.44 -4.50
C SER A 10 17.17 5.40 -5.30
N PHE A 11 16.45 4.55 -6.02
CA PHE A 11 17.01 3.53 -6.93
C PHE A 11 17.91 2.47 -6.27
N THR A 12 17.66 2.15 -4.99
CA THR A 12 18.27 1.01 -4.31
C THR A 12 17.27 -0.15 -4.16
N LEU A 13 17.77 -1.37 -3.95
CA LEU A 13 16.97 -2.57 -3.75
C LEU A 13 17.14 -3.11 -2.33
N GLY A 14 16.09 -3.78 -1.82
CA GLY A 14 16.17 -4.51 -0.56
C GLY A 14 16.44 -3.66 0.68
N GLY A 15 16.10 -2.36 0.63
CA GLY A 15 16.31 -1.45 1.77
C GLY A 15 17.77 -1.00 1.97
N LEU A 16 18.66 -1.26 1.01
CA LEU A 16 20.06 -0.87 1.07
C LEU A 16 20.21 0.63 1.32
N GLY A 17 20.98 1.00 2.36
CA GLY A 17 21.24 2.39 2.73
C GLY A 17 20.06 3.12 3.39
N GLY A 18 18.89 2.47 3.52
CA GLY A 18 17.72 3.01 4.19
C GLY A 18 17.66 2.68 5.67
N GLY A 19 16.69 3.27 6.38
CA GLY A 19 16.48 2.96 7.79
C GLY A 19 15.55 3.95 8.49
N ILE A 20 15.26 3.63 9.76
CA ILE A 20 14.47 4.49 10.65
C ILE A 20 15.41 5.29 11.55
N ALA A 21 15.32 6.60 11.48
CA ALA A 21 16.05 7.51 12.36
C ALA A 21 15.17 7.93 13.53
N ARG A 22 15.54 7.58 14.74
CA ARG A 22 14.84 7.95 15.98
C ARG A 22 15.47 9.17 16.66
N THR A 23 16.72 9.46 16.31
CA THR A 23 17.50 10.61 16.84
C THR A 23 18.12 11.41 15.70
N LYS A 24 18.46 12.68 15.96
CA LYS A 24 19.16 13.52 14.98
C LYS A 24 20.49 12.90 14.53
N LYS A 25 21.22 12.26 15.44
CA LYS A 25 22.49 11.61 15.11
C LYS A 25 22.30 10.45 14.12
N GLU A 26 21.30 9.61 14.37
CA GLU A 26 20.92 8.53 13.45
C GLU A 26 20.48 9.08 12.11
N PHE A 27 19.67 10.14 12.11
CA PHE A 27 19.20 10.78 10.89
C PHE A 27 20.37 11.18 9.97
N PHE A 28 21.33 11.94 10.50
CA PHE A 28 22.49 12.33 9.69
C PHE A 28 23.33 11.14 9.22
N LYS A 29 23.49 10.12 10.07
CA LYS A 29 24.23 8.91 9.69
C LYS A 29 23.54 8.16 8.54
N ILE A 30 22.23 7.92 8.65
CA ILE A 30 21.46 7.16 7.65
C ILE A 30 21.35 7.97 6.36
N VAL A 31 21.06 9.27 6.43
CA VAL A 31 21.00 10.13 5.23
C VAL A 31 22.33 10.14 4.49
N LYS A 32 23.45 10.29 5.19
CA LYS A 32 24.79 10.27 4.57
C LYS A 32 25.05 8.92 3.87
N GLY A 33 24.74 7.81 4.53
CA GLY A 33 24.87 6.47 3.95
C GLY A 33 23.94 6.29 2.74
N GLY A 34 22.68 6.70 2.87
CA GLY A 34 21.68 6.60 1.80
C GLY A 34 22.05 7.43 0.57
N LEU A 35 22.58 8.63 0.73
CA LEU A 35 23.08 9.45 -0.37
C LEU A 35 24.26 8.78 -1.10
N TYR A 36 25.12 8.10 -0.35
CA TYR A 36 26.25 7.36 -0.93
C TYR A 36 25.80 6.14 -1.75
N GLU A 37 24.84 5.38 -1.21
CA GLU A 37 24.31 4.18 -1.86
C GLU A 37 23.40 4.49 -3.04
N SER A 38 22.77 5.69 -3.08
CA SER A 38 21.89 6.08 -4.16
C SER A 38 22.69 6.47 -5.41
N PRO A 39 22.45 5.83 -6.57
CA PRO A 39 23.11 6.22 -7.83
C PRO A 39 22.85 7.68 -8.24
N GLN A 40 21.79 8.29 -7.74
CA GLN A 40 21.42 9.68 -8.01
C GLN A 40 21.72 10.63 -6.86
N ASN A 41 22.37 10.15 -5.78
CA ASN A 41 22.62 10.91 -4.56
C ASN A 41 21.36 11.54 -3.99
N GLN A 42 20.25 10.77 -3.96
CA GLN A 42 18.96 11.23 -3.47
C GLN A 42 18.41 10.27 -2.41
N VAL A 43 17.78 10.85 -1.40
CA VAL A 43 17.02 10.11 -0.40
C VAL A 43 15.63 10.72 -0.25
N LEU A 44 14.64 9.87 -0.05
CA LEU A 44 13.32 10.26 0.37
C LEU A 44 13.27 10.20 1.91
N VAL A 45 12.71 11.24 2.53
CA VAL A 45 12.51 11.31 3.98
C VAL A 45 11.01 11.34 4.25
N GLU A 46 10.52 10.33 4.97
CA GLU A 46 9.10 10.13 5.20
C GLU A 46 8.79 10.06 6.69
N GLU A 47 7.52 10.37 7.02
CA GLU A 47 6.98 10.14 8.35
C GLU A 47 7.04 8.64 8.68
N CYS A 48 7.49 8.31 9.89
CA CYS A 48 7.50 6.92 10.35
C CYS A 48 6.11 6.52 10.84
N LEU A 49 5.55 5.50 10.22
CA LEU A 49 4.24 4.93 10.57
C LEU A 49 4.36 3.60 11.33
N ASP A 50 5.51 3.38 11.95
CA ASP A 50 5.76 2.18 12.77
C ASP A 50 4.67 2.01 13.85
N GLY A 51 4.09 0.81 13.93
CA GLY A 51 3.01 0.51 14.86
C GLY A 51 1.60 0.95 14.42
N TRP A 52 1.43 1.53 13.22
CA TRP A 52 0.11 1.80 12.68
C TRP A 52 -0.53 0.51 12.16
N LYS A 53 -1.86 0.48 12.09
CA LYS A 53 -2.60 -0.61 11.44
C LYS A 53 -2.41 -0.54 9.93
N GLU A 54 -2.25 -1.70 9.30
CA GLU A 54 -2.14 -1.80 7.84
C GLU A 54 -3.36 -2.49 7.24
N PHE A 55 -3.91 -1.87 6.20
CA PHE A 55 -5.03 -2.40 5.43
C PHE A 55 -4.75 -2.30 3.93
N GLU A 56 -5.41 -3.16 3.17
CA GLU A 56 -5.35 -3.14 1.72
C GLU A 56 -6.75 -3.21 1.12
N MET A 57 -6.92 -2.60 -0.04
CA MET A 57 -8.12 -2.74 -0.86
C MET A 57 -7.76 -3.37 -2.20
N GLU A 58 -8.37 -4.50 -2.50
CA GLU A 58 -8.31 -5.10 -3.83
C GLU A 58 -9.43 -4.50 -4.69
N VAL A 59 -9.04 -3.84 -5.77
CA VAL A 59 -9.91 -3.02 -6.60
C VAL A 59 -9.82 -3.46 -8.05
N VAL A 60 -10.95 -3.48 -8.74
CA VAL A 60 -11.00 -3.70 -10.20
C VAL A 60 -11.69 -2.52 -10.85
N ARG A 61 -11.09 -2.00 -11.92
CA ARG A 61 -11.67 -0.93 -12.72
C ARG A 61 -11.56 -1.24 -14.21
N ASP A 62 -12.65 -0.97 -14.96
CA ASP A 62 -12.67 -1.11 -16.41
C ASP A 62 -12.54 0.24 -17.14
N LYS A 63 -12.46 0.20 -18.46
CA LYS A 63 -12.37 1.40 -19.32
C LYS A 63 -13.62 2.29 -19.32
N ASN A 64 -14.76 1.77 -18.87
CA ASN A 64 -16.03 2.51 -18.74
C ASN A 64 -16.20 3.13 -17.35
N ASP A 65 -15.13 3.12 -16.54
CA ASP A 65 -15.11 3.63 -15.15
C ASP A 65 -16.01 2.83 -14.18
N ASN A 66 -16.38 1.60 -14.52
CA ASN A 66 -16.95 0.69 -13.53
C ASN A 66 -15.83 0.29 -12.57
N CYS A 67 -15.95 0.73 -11.31
CA CYS A 67 -14.92 0.54 -10.30
C CYS A 67 -15.52 -0.12 -9.05
N ILE A 68 -15.01 -1.29 -8.69
CA ILE A 68 -15.51 -2.09 -7.57
C ILE A 68 -14.39 -2.49 -6.62
N ILE A 69 -14.69 -2.49 -5.33
CA ILE A 69 -13.84 -3.12 -4.31
C ILE A 69 -14.23 -4.59 -4.23
N ILE A 70 -13.26 -5.47 -4.47
CA ILE A 70 -13.46 -6.91 -4.39
C ILE A 70 -13.39 -7.38 -2.94
N CYS A 71 -12.38 -6.90 -2.21
CA CYS A 71 -12.16 -7.30 -0.84
C CYS A 71 -11.33 -6.23 -0.11
N SER A 72 -11.64 -6.03 1.17
CA SER A 72 -10.73 -5.39 2.12
C SER A 72 -9.85 -6.45 2.77
N ILE A 73 -8.61 -6.11 3.03
CA ILE A 73 -7.62 -7.00 3.65
C ILE A 73 -7.01 -6.29 4.84
N GLU A 74 -6.75 -7.03 5.89
CA GLU A 74 -6.07 -6.54 7.10
C GLU A 74 -4.78 -7.33 7.34
N ASN A 75 -3.69 -6.63 7.56
CA ASN A 75 -2.47 -7.19 8.08
C ASN A 75 -2.50 -7.09 9.61
N ILE A 76 -2.45 -8.22 10.30
CA ILE A 76 -2.55 -8.27 11.76
C ILE A 76 -1.30 -7.69 12.43
N ASP A 77 -0.15 -7.92 11.82
CA ASP A 77 1.09 -7.33 12.27
C ASP A 77 1.10 -5.82 11.93
N PRO A 78 1.56 -4.97 12.86
CA PRO A 78 1.59 -3.54 12.62
C PRO A 78 2.57 -3.16 11.52
N MET A 79 2.41 -1.95 10.97
CA MET A 79 3.35 -1.36 10.02
C MET A 79 4.80 -1.49 10.51
N GLY A 80 5.70 -1.85 9.59
CA GLY A 80 7.09 -2.18 9.87
C GLY A 80 7.42 -3.65 9.66
N THR A 81 6.42 -4.54 9.72
CA THR A 81 6.55 -5.92 9.27
C THR A 81 6.23 -6.00 7.78
N HIS A 82 7.08 -6.66 7.00
CA HIS A 82 6.83 -6.79 5.56
C HIS A 82 5.54 -7.58 5.31
N THR A 83 4.67 -7.08 4.44
CA THR A 83 3.35 -7.68 4.12
C THR A 83 3.43 -9.18 3.79
N GLY A 84 4.52 -9.62 3.16
CA GLY A 84 4.73 -11.03 2.84
C GLY A 84 5.04 -11.93 4.03
N ASP A 85 5.38 -11.34 5.18
CA ASP A 85 5.75 -12.03 6.43
C ASP A 85 4.69 -11.81 7.52
N SER A 86 3.63 -11.05 7.22
CA SER A 86 2.53 -10.73 8.12
C SER A 86 1.39 -11.73 8.01
N VAL A 87 0.67 -11.96 9.10
CA VAL A 87 -0.61 -12.65 9.09
C VAL A 87 -1.65 -11.76 8.43
N THR A 88 -2.23 -12.23 7.34
CA THR A 88 -3.16 -11.47 6.50
C THR A 88 -4.55 -12.09 6.53
N ILE A 89 -5.58 -11.28 6.78
CA ILE A 89 -6.99 -11.70 6.88
C ILE A 89 -7.81 -10.99 5.80
N ALA A 90 -8.63 -11.75 5.10
CA ALA A 90 -9.58 -11.27 4.09
C ALA A 90 -10.99 -11.90 4.34
N PRO A 91 -12.05 -11.09 4.46
CA PRO A 91 -12.05 -9.62 4.54
C PRO A 91 -11.48 -9.09 5.86
N ALA A 92 -11.14 -7.79 5.90
CA ALA A 92 -10.68 -7.11 7.12
C ALA A 92 -11.70 -7.22 8.25
N LEU A 93 -11.23 -7.48 9.49
CA LEU A 93 -12.09 -7.75 10.63
C LEU A 93 -12.34 -6.52 11.52
N THR A 94 -11.37 -5.59 11.56
CA THR A 94 -11.40 -4.47 12.54
C THR A 94 -11.76 -3.12 11.92
N LEU A 95 -12.18 -3.09 10.66
CA LEU A 95 -12.68 -1.88 10.02
C LEU A 95 -14.13 -1.63 10.40
N THR A 96 -14.43 -0.40 10.82
CA THR A 96 -15.81 0.09 10.87
C THR A 96 -16.31 0.37 9.45
N ASP A 97 -17.63 0.37 9.25
CA ASP A 97 -18.21 0.73 7.94
C ASP A 97 -17.76 2.13 7.47
N LYS A 98 -17.69 3.09 8.39
CA LYS A 98 -17.22 4.45 8.08
C LYS A 98 -15.78 4.47 7.55
N GLU A 99 -14.88 3.76 8.19
CA GLU A 99 -13.49 3.63 7.74
C GLU A 99 -13.40 2.93 6.38
N TYR A 100 -14.14 1.84 6.22
CA TYR A 100 -14.23 1.13 4.95
C TYR A 100 -14.68 2.05 3.81
N GLN A 101 -15.75 2.85 4.02
CA GLN A 101 -16.25 3.77 2.99
C GLN A 101 -15.22 4.87 2.63
N VAL A 102 -14.49 5.37 3.60
CA VAL A 102 -13.40 6.34 3.37
C VAL A 102 -12.30 5.70 2.51
N MET A 103 -11.85 4.49 2.88
CA MET A 103 -10.82 3.75 2.15
C MET A 103 -11.27 3.39 0.73
N ARG A 104 -12.52 2.93 0.58
CA ARG A 104 -13.15 2.68 -0.73
C ARG A 104 -13.08 3.92 -1.63
N ASN A 105 -13.56 5.05 -1.15
CA ASN A 105 -13.59 6.29 -1.91
C ASN A 105 -12.17 6.77 -2.28
N ALA A 106 -11.22 6.66 -1.35
CA ALA A 106 -9.82 6.98 -1.58
C ALA A 106 -9.18 6.05 -2.65
N SER A 107 -9.47 4.75 -2.58
CA SER A 107 -9.00 3.78 -3.56
C SER A 107 -9.50 4.10 -4.98
N ILE A 108 -10.79 4.35 -5.13
CA ILE A 108 -11.41 4.73 -6.41
C ILE A 108 -10.78 6.02 -6.95
N ALA A 109 -10.60 7.03 -6.09
CA ALA A 109 -9.96 8.29 -6.47
C ALA A 109 -8.51 8.09 -6.93
N CYS A 110 -7.75 7.21 -6.27
CA CYS A 110 -6.39 6.85 -6.66
C CYS A 110 -6.35 6.22 -8.05
N LEU A 111 -7.16 5.19 -8.31
CA LEU A 111 -7.18 4.51 -9.60
C LEU A 111 -7.53 5.45 -10.74
N ARG A 112 -8.51 6.33 -10.53
CA ARG A 112 -8.91 7.34 -11.50
C ARG A 112 -7.79 8.35 -11.76
N LYS A 113 -7.13 8.83 -10.70
CA LYS A 113 -6.06 9.83 -10.82
C LYS A 113 -4.82 9.29 -11.54
N ILE A 114 -4.49 8.03 -11.33
CA ILE A 114 -3.37 7.35 -11.98
C ILE A 114 -3.74 6.92 -13.41
N GLY A 115 -5.04 6.72 -13.68
CA GLY A 115 -5.52 6.32 -15.00
C GLY A 115 -5.50 4.80 -15.21
N VAL A 116 -5.56 4.00 -14.14
CA VAL A 116 -5.72 2.55 -14.28
C VAL A 116 -7.13 2.23 -14.72
N GLU A 117 -7.28 1.62 -15.87
CA GLU A 117 -8.59 1.33 -16.51
C GLU A 117 -8.73 -0.10 -17.04
N THR A 118 -7.75 -0.94 -16.80
CA THR A 118 -7.71 -2.30 -17.38
C THR A 118 -7.28 -3.35 -16.39
N GLY A 119 -7.95 -3.46 -15.24
CA GLY A 119 -7.66 -4.60 -14.41
C GLY A 119 -7.67 -4.39 -12.91
N GLY A 120 -7.00 -5.31 -12.22
CA GLY A 120 -6.87 -5.33 -10.78
C GLY A 120 -5.76 -4.42 -10.26
N SER A 121 -6.03 -3.81 -9.13
CA SER A 121 -5.08 -2.97 -8.40
C SER A 121 -5.19 -3.22 -6.92
N ASN A 122 -4.07 -3.04 -6.22
CA ASN A 122 -3.99 -3.10 -4.77
C ASN A 122 -3.64 -1.72 -4.24
N VAL A 123 -4.43 -1.20 -3.30
CA VAL A 123 -4.19 0.07 -2.62
C VAL A 123 -3.94 -0.19 -1.15
N GLN A 124 -2.78 0.24 -0.65
CA GLN A 124 -2.35 0.02 0.73
C GLN A 124 -2.53 1.27 1.58
N PHE A 125 -3.04 1.07 2.78
CA PHE A 125 -3.36 2.12 3.74
C PHE A 125 -2.72 1.85 5.10
N ALA A 126 -2.33 2.92 5.77
CA ALA A 126 -2.03 2.89 7.19
C ALA A 126 -3.02 3.74 7.97
N ILE A 127 -3.48 3.21 9.11
CA ILE A 127 -4.39 3.92 10.01
C ILE A 127 -3.73 4.05 11.37
N ASN A 128 -3.64 5.28 11.86
CA ASN A 128 -3.16 5.55 13.22
C ASN A 128 -4.17 5.03 14.25
N PRO A 129 -3.80 4.04 15.08
CA PRO A 129 -4.73 3.43 16.04
C PRO A 129 -5.17 4.38 17.14
N LYS A 130 -4.48 5.53 17.34
CA LYS A 130 -4.79 6.49 18.41
C LYS A 130 -5.80 7.55 17.99
N ASN A 131 -5.79 7.98 16.75
CA ASN A 131 -6.61 9.11 16.29
C ASN A 131 -7.35 8.88 14.97
N GLY A 132 -7.21 7.69 14.36
CA GLY A 132 -7.88 7.33 13.11
C GLY A 132 -7.35 8.03 11.87
N ARG A 133 -6.23 8.77 11.95
CA ARG A 133 -5.61 9.38 10.76
C ARG A 133 -5.23 8.28 9.76
N MET A 134 -5.72 8.41 8.54
CA MET A 134 -5.45 7.49 7.44
C MET A 134 -4.48 8.11 6.45
N VAL A 135 -3.55 7.31 5.96
CA VAL A 135 -2.67 7.66 4.84
C VAL A 135 -2.64 6.53 3.82
N ILE A 136 -2.49 6.88 2.55
CA ILE A 136 -2.22 5.92 1.47
C ILE A 136 -0.72 5.70 1.43
N ILE A 137 -0.30 4.45 1.50
CA ILE A 137 1.12 4.06 1.44
C ILE A 137 1.56 3.97 -0.01
N GLU A 138 0.86 3.13 -0.77
CA GLU A 138 1.14 2.94 -2.19
C GLU A 138 -0.08 2.36 -2.91
N MET A 139 -0.04 2.44 -4.23
CA MET A 139 -0.96 1.75 -5.11
C MET A 139 -0.16 0.93 -6.14
N ASN A 140 -0.51 -0.33 -6.25
CA ASN A 140 0.09 -1.26 -7.17
C ASN A 140 -0.88 -1.56 -8.32
N PRO A 141 -0.66 -1.05 -9.55
CA PRO A 141 -1.58 -1.22 -10.69
C PRO A 141 -1.41 -2.60 -11.34
N ARG A 142 -1.54 -3.64 -10.56
CA ARG A 142 -1.36 -5.03 -10.96
C ARG A 142 -2.05 -5.97 -9.97
N VAL A 143 -2.33 -7.18 -10.40
CA VAL A 143 -2.68 -8.28 -9.47
C VAL A 143 -1.48 -8.63 -8.58
N SER A 144 -1.75 -9.06 -7.36
CA SER A 144 -0.76 -9.33 -6.31
C SER A 144 -1.03 -10.65 -5.59
N ARG A 145 -0.21 -10.96 -4.58
CA ARG A 145 -0.46 -12.10 -3.69
C ARG A 145 -1.77 -11.93 -2.91
N SER A 146 -2.05 -10.71 -2.47
CA SER A 146 -3.32 -10.35 -1.81
C SER A 146 -4.52 -10.49 -2.72
N SER A 147 -4.38 -10.25 -4.04
CA SER A 147 -5.43 -10.55 -5.02
C SER A 147 -5.81 -12.04 -5.06
N ALA A 148 -4.83 -12.93 -4.92
CA ALA A 148 -5.08 -14.38 -4.84
C ALA A 148 -5.85 -14.75 -3.56
N LEU A 149 -5.47 -14.16 -2.42
CA LEU A 149 -6.18 -14.33 -1.15
C LEU A 149 -7.61 -13.81 -1.25
N ALA A 150 -7.80 -12.59 -1.75
CA ALA A 150 -9.11 -11.98 -1.97
C ALA A 150 -9.99 -12.81 -2.90
N SER A 151 -9.42 -13.32 -4.00
CA SER A 151 -10.14 -14.21 -4.92
C SER A 151 -10.63 -15.48 -4.24
N LYS A 152 -9.79 -16.06 -3.39
CA LYS A 152 -10.16 -17.26 -2.63
C LYS A 152 -11.22 -16.95 -1.56
N ALA A 153 -11.12 -15.83 -0.87
CA ALA A 153 -12.04 -15.43 0.19
C ALA A 153 -13.43 -15.07 -0.35
N THR A 154 -13.50 -14.43 -1.52
CA THR A 154 -14.75 -13.92 -2.11
C THR A 154 -15.35 -14.80 -3.20
N GLY A 155 -14.56 -15.70 -3.77
CA GLY A 155 -14.94 -16.44 -4.99
C GLY A 155 -14.84 -15.62 -6.28
N PHE A 156 -14.45 -14.34 -6.22
CA PHE A 156 -14.33 -13.47 -7.39
C PHE A 156 -12.96 -13.69 -8.07
N PRO A 157 -12.92 -14.12 -9.35
CA PRO A 157 -11.67 -14.51 -10.03
C PRO A 157 -10.91 -13.29 -10.56
N ILE A 158 -10.27 -12.51 -9.68
CA ILE A 158 -9.62 -11.22 -10.01
C ILE A 158 -8.69 -11.33 -11.21
N ALA A 159 -7.81 -12.34 -11.25
CA ALA A 159 -6.84 -12.48 -12.33
C ALA A 159 -7.51 -12.74 -13.69
N THR A 160 -8.55 -13.58 -13.73
CA THR A 160 -9.31 -13.85 -14.96
C THR A 160 -10.05 -12.60 -15.43
N VAL A 161 -10.67 -11.87 -14.51
CA VAL A 161 -11.38 -10.62 -14.84
C VAL A 161 -10.37 -9.58 -15.35
N ALA A 162 -9.25 -9.38 -14.65
CA ALA A 162 -8.18 -8.46 -15.07
C ALA A 162 -7.66 -8.78 -16.47
N ALA A 163 -7.46 -10.07 -16.79
CA ALA A 163 -7.03 -10.48 -18.13
C ALA A 163 -8.09 -10.14 -19.21
N LYS A 164 -9.38 -10.34 -18.91
CA LYS A 164 -10.45 -9.97 -19.83
C LYS A 164 -10.54 -8.45 -20.03
N LEU A 165 -10.44 -7.67 -18.95
CA LEU A 165 -10.43 -6.21 -19.03
C LEU A 165 -9.26 -5.69 -19.89
N ALA A 166 -8.09 -6.31 -19.76
CA ALA A 166 -6.90 -5.93 -20.55
C ALA A 166 -7.07 -6.09 -22.06
N ILE A 167 -7.94 -7.01 -22.50
CA ILE A 167 -8.28 -7.21 -23.93
C ILE A 167 -9.58 -6.52 -24.34
N GLY A 168 -10.14 -5.63 -23.50
CA GLY A 168 -11.21 -4.71 -23.84
C GLY A 168 -12.63 -5.10 -23.40
N TYR A 169 -12.78 -6.17 -22.63
CA TYR A 169 -14.06 -6.44 -21.95
C TYR A 169 -14.39 -5.33 -20.94
N THR A 170 -15.66 -5.21 -20.57
CA THR A 170 -16.16 -4.29 -19.55
C THR A 170 -17.10 -5.00 -18.60
#